data_ecccaa3bbf4728bf0e30943623146255
#
_entry.id   ecccaa3bbf4728bf0e30943623146255
#
_cell.length_a   1.000
_cell.length_b   1.000
_cell.length_c   1.000
_cell.angle_alpha   90.00
_cell.angle_beta   90.00
_cell.angle_gamma   90.00
#
_symmetry.space_group_name_H-M   'P 1'
#
loop_
_entity.id
_entity.type
_entity.pdbx_description
1 polymer ?
#
loop_
_entity_poly.entity_id
_entity_poly.type
_entity_poly.pdbx_seq_one_letter_code
_entity_poly.pdbx_strand_id
1 'polypeptide(L)'
;MHHIRTMMAERARRAGRAAWLWRAMFAVGCVAALCGCNTDSRITGAPNVPYDYRLRHPISITEKEHGLKVFVGAFRGSLTPAQRAEVLAFAQSWRDEATGGVIIDVPVGTANERTAAAAVHEIQSILAATGVPPASMAIRNYHATAAALAPVRIVYPRMTAQAGPCGLWPEDVGPSFNRDYRENQPPWNYGCATQRNLAAMVENPADLVQPRAEAPVYTARRTTVMEKYRAGQSTGTIYQSSTITSGRISNIGQ
;
A
#
# COMPACT_ATOMS: atom_id res chain seq x y z
N MET A 1 -73.73 11.46 55.27
CA MET A 1 -73.66 11.41 53.80
C MET A 1 -72.45 12.18 53.16
N HIS A 2 -71.78 13.09 53.84
CA HIS A 2 -70.73 13.92 53.30
C HIS A 2 -69.40 13.18 53.14
N HIS A 3 -69.07 12.24 54.03
CA HIS A 3 -67.76 11.53 54.03
C HIS A 3 -67.56 10.52 52.85
N ILE A 4 -68.67 9.97 52.34
CA ILE A 4 -68.57 8.98 51.22
C ILE A 4 -68.33 9.72 49.89
N ARG A 5 -68.84 10.92 49.70
CA ARG A 5 -68.62 11.72 48.48
C ARG A 5 -67.19 12.21 48.35
N THR A 6 -66.51 12.53 49.44
CA THR A 6 -65.14 12.96 49.44
C THR A 6 -64.19 11.82 49.13
N MET A 7 -64.43 10.61 49.67
CA MET A 7 -63.62 9.42 49.36
C MET A 7 -63.70 8.95 47.87
N MET A 8 -64.87 9.06 47.28
CA MET A 8 -65.09 8.74 45.85
C MET A 8 -64.39 9.75 44.94
N ALA A 9 -64.41 11.05 45.28
CA ALA A 9 -63.74 12.09 44.52
C ALA A 9 -62.14 11.97 44.58
N GLU A 10 -61.59 11.51 45.69
CA GLU A 10 -60.16 11.26 45.82
C GLU A 10 -59.75 10.03 45.04
N ARG A 11 -60.52 8.95 45.05
CA ARG A 11 -60.24 7.74 44.23
C ARG A 11 -60.26 8.04 42.73
N ALA A 12 -61.23 8.85 42.28
CA ALA A 12 -61.31 9.27 40.88
C ALA A 12 -60.10 10.13 40.44
N ARG A 13 -59.65 11.04 41.34
CA ARG A 13 -58.41 11.84 41.07
C ARG A 13 -57.16 11.02 41.05
N ARG A 14 -57.02 9.99 41.92
CA ARG A 14 -55.86 9.06 41.92
C ARG A 14 -55.86 8.17 40.68
N ALA A 15 -57.01 7.66 40.25
CA ALA A 15 -57.14 6.88 39.01
C ALA A 15 -56.82 7.70 37.76
N GLY A 16 -57.23 8.97 37.69
CA GLY A 16 -56.92 9.89 36.59
C GLY A 16 -55.40 10.22 36.49
N ARG A 17 -54.78 10.41 37.66
CA ARG A 17 -53.30 10.64 37.72
C ARG A 17 -52.50 9.41 37.32
N ALA A 18 -52.93 8.24 37.74
CA ALA A 18 -52.27 6.98 37.33
C ALA A 18 -52.40 6.75 35.82
N ALA A 19 -53.60 6.94 35.27
CA ALA A 19 -53.83 6.81 33.82
C ALA A 19 -53.01 7.82 32.99
N TRP A 20 -52.85 9.05 33.49
CA TRP A 20 -52.03 10.07 32.83
C TRP A 20 -50.52 9.72 32.87
N LEU A 21 -50.01 9.21 34.00
CA LEU A 21 -48.63 8.76 34.13
C LEU A 21 -48.32 7.56 33.22
N TRP A 22 -49.25 6.63 33.09
CA TRP A 22 -49.11 5.50 32.16
C TRP A 22 -49.06 5.96 30.69
N ARG A 23 -49.88 6.92 30.31
CA ARG A 23 -49.86 7.50 28.97
C ARG A 23 -48.59 8.30 28.70
N ALA A 24 -48.09 9.03 29.70
CA ALA A 24 -46.82 9.75 29.58
C ALA A 24 -45.63 8.79 29.47
N MET A 25 -45.61 7.70 30.25
CA MET A 25 -44.54 6.66 30.12
C MET A 25 -44.61 5.96 28.77
N PHE A 26 -45.79 5.66 28.27
CA PHE A 26 -45.96 5.03 26.94
C PHE A 26 -45.48 5.96 25.81
N ALA A 27 -45.78 7.24 25.90
CA ALA A 27 -45.33 8.24 24.95
C ALA A 27 -43.80 8.40 24.96
N VAL A 28 -43.15 8.44 26.13
CA VAL A 28 -41.71 8.51 26.28
C VAL A 28 -41.06 7.23 25.76
N GLY A 29 -41.65 6.06 26.02
CA GLY A 29 -41.17 4.77 25.49
C GLY A 29 -41.25 4.70 23.97
N CYS A 30 -42.29 5.19 23.35
CA CYS A 30 -42.41 5.27 21.89
C CYS A 30 -41.42 6.25 21.26
N VAL A 31 -41.15 7.41 21.89
CA VAL A 31 -40.15 8.36 21.43
C VAL A 31 -38.75 7.76 21.54
N ALA A 32 -38.44 7.06 22.64
CA ALA A 32 -37.16 6.37 22.81
C ALA A 32 -36.94 5.22 21.79
N ALA A 33 -38.02 4.50 21.43
CA ALA A 33 -37.95 3.44 20.42
C ALA A 33 -37.77 3.98 18.98
N LEU A 34 -38.26 5.18 18.70
CA LEU A 34 -38.11 5.85 17.41
C LEU A 34 -36.70 6.49 17.24
N CYS A 35 -35.99 6.80 18.33
CA CYS A 35 -34.60 7.30 18.28
C CYS A 35 -33.57 6.19 18.14
N GLY A 36 -33.97 4.92 18.07
CA GLY A 36 -33.07 3.76 17.99
C GLY A 36 -32.49 3.46 16.61
N CYS A 37 -32.68 4.30 15.62
CA CYS A 37 -31.90 4.21 14.37
C CYS A 37 -30.52 4.84 14.60
N ASN A 38 -29.68 4.18 15.39
CA ASN A 38 -28.25 4.42 15.34
C ASN A 38 -27.74 3.90 13.98
N THR A 39 -27.72 4.79 12.99
CA THR A 39 -26.92 4.58 11.81
C THR A 39 -25.47 4.51 12.27
N ASP A 40 -24.89 3.33 12.13
CA ASP A 40 -23.48 3.09 12.44
C ASP A 40 -22.63 4.01 11.54
N SER A 41 -22.31 5.20 12.04
CA SER A 41 -21.52 6.22 11.36
C SER A 41 -20.06 5.82 11.15
N ARG A 42 -19.68 4.61 11.61
CA ARG A 42 -18.32 4.11 11.51
C ARG A 42 -17.96 3.61 10.11
N ILE A 43 -18.94 3.19 9.31
CA ILE A 43 -18.72 2.66 7.95
C ILE A 43 -19.28 3.61 6.89
N THR A 44 -20.31 4.38 7.22
CA THR A 44 -20.96 5.32 6.32
C THR A 44 -20.58 6.76 6.61
N GLY A 45 -19.44 6.99 7.20
CA GLY A 45 -18.99 8.27 7.76
C GLY A 45 -18.80 9.43 6.79
N ALA A 46 -19.21 9.33 5.55
CA ALA A 46 -19.34 10.50 4.70
C ALA A 46 -20.49 10.28 3.70
N PRO A 47 -21.41 11.25 3.57
CA PRO A 47 -22.47 11.22 2.56
C PRO A 47 -21.95 11.19 1.12
N ASN A 48 -20.63 11.21 0.92
CA ASN A 48 -19.95 11.24 -0.37
C ASN A 48 -18.76 10.29 -0.43
N VAL A 49 -18.90 9.02 -0.01
CA VAL A 49 -17.87 8.02 -0.31
C VAL A 49 -17.80 7.86 -1.83
N PRO A 50 -16.68 8.17 -2.48
CA PRO A 50 -16.58 8.06 -3.92
C PRO A 50 -16.85 6.62 -4.37
N TYR A 51 -17.66 6.43 -5.40
CA TYR A 51 -17.88 5.11 -5.99
C TYR A 51 -16.59 4.55 -6.63
N ASP A 52 -15.79 5.42 -7.22
CA ASP A 52 -14.48 5.04 -7.77
C ASP A 52 -13.50 4.73 -6.63
N TYR A 53 -12.99 3.49 -6.61
CA TYR A 53 -12.01 3.03 -5.64
C TYR A 53 -10.67 3.80 -5.72
N ARG A 54 -10.34 4.41 -6.85
CA ARG A 54 -9.13 5.23 -7.02
C ARG A 54 -9.18 6.48 -6.15
N LEU A 55 -10.38 7.04 -5.99
CA LEU A 55 -10.60 8.19 -5.13
C LEU A 55 -10.69 7.79 -3.64
N ARG A 56 -11.14 6.55 -3.36
CA ARG A 56 -11.15 6.01 -1.98
C ARG A 56 -9.76 5.63 -1.49
N HIS A 57 -8.94 5.10 -2.37
CA HIS A 57 -7.59 4.62 -2.09
C HIS A 57 -6.58 5.29 -3.03
N PRO A 58 -6.38 6.60 -2.92
CA PRO A 58 -5.47 7.32 -3.80
C PRO A 58 -4.04 6.82 -3.58
N ILE A 59 -3.28 6.75 -4.67
CA ILE A 59 -1.84 6.52 -4.60
C ILE A 59 -1.18 7.86 -4.32
N SER A 60 -0.45 7.94 -3.21
CA SER A 60 0.37 9.08 -2.85
C SER A 60 1.82 8.83 -3.26
N ILE A 61 2.49 9.86 -3.75
CA ILE A 61 3.91 9.84 -4.08
C ILE A 61 4.64 10.55 -2.95
N THR A 62 5.55 9.84 -2.31
CA THR A 62 6.32 10.35 -1.19
C THR A 62 7.78 9.97 -1.33
N GLU A 63 8.67 10.81 -0.83
CA GLU A 63 10.07 10.47 -0.72
C GLU A 63 10.31 9.55 0.47
N LYS A 64 11.05 8.46 0.26
CA LYS A 64 11.44 7.51 1.30
C LYS A 64 12.89 7.10 1.17
N GLU A 65 13.48 6.76 2.30
CA GLU A 65 14.81 6.17 2.35
C GLU A 65 14.78 4.74 1.83
N HIS A 66 15.65 4.45 0.85
CA HIS A 66 16.00 3.11 0.42
C HIS A 66 17.33 2.73 1.02
N GLY A 67 17.43 1.57 1.67
CA GLY A 67 18.60 1.23 2.45
C GLY A 67 19.08 -0.20 2.30
N LEU A 68 20.41 -0.35 2.31
CA LEU A 68 21.13 -1.61 2.36
C LEU A 68 21.85 -1.74 3.71
N LYS A 69 21.78 -2.91 4.34
CA LYS A 69 22.49 -3.23 5.59
C LYS A 69 23.60 -4.22 5.31
N VAL A 70 24.83 -3.81 5.54
CA VAL A 70 26.04 -4.64 5.33
C VAL A 70 26.56 -5.07 6.70
N PHE A 71 26.55 -6.38 6.98
CA PHE A 71 27.07 -6.94 8.22
C PHE A 71 28.54 -7.28 8.07
N VAL A 72 29.38 -6.65 8.88
CA VAL A 72 30.83 -6.87 8.94
C VAL A 72 31.18 -7.52 10.26
N GLY A 73 31.94 -8.61 10.24
CA GLY A 73 32.37 -9.31 11.44
C GLY A 73 33.44 -8.52 12.22
N ALA A 74 33.68 -8.91 13.49
CA ALA A 74 34.61 -8.23 14.36
C ALA A 74 36.09 -8.36 13.92
N PHE A 75 36.44 -9.39 13.10
CA PHE A 75 37.80 -9.69 12.73
C PHE A 75 38.14 -9.46 11.24
N ARG A 76 37.14 -9.21 10.41
CA ARG A 76 37.31 -9.00 8.98
C ARG A 76 36.75 -7.64 8.58
N GLY A 77 37.62 -6.73 8.20
CA GLY A 77 37.23 -5.37 7.75
C GLY A 77 36.99 -5.24 6.24
N SER A 78 37.07 -6.34 5.46
CA SER A 78 36.79 -6.34 4.02
C SER A 78 35.44 -6.95 3.70
N LEU A 79 34.79 -6.48 2.63
CA LEU A 79 33.54 -7.03 2.10
C LEU A 79 33.77 -8.42 1.48
N THR A 80 32.81 -9.31 1.61
CA THR A 80 32.76 -10.54 0.84
C THR A 80 32.41 -10.26 -0.62
N PRO A 81 32.70 -11.17 -1.58
CA PRO A 81 32.29 -10.98 -2.97
C PRO A 81 30.78 -10.75 -3.14
N ALA A 82 29.93 -11.43 -2.35
CA ALA A 82 28.49 -11.22 -2.36
C ALA A 82 28.10 -9.81 -1.89
N GLN A 83 28.69 -9.34 -0.79
CA GLN A 83 28.45 -7.98 -0.29
C GLN A 83 28.91 -6.90 -1.27
N ARG A 84 30.04 -7.12 -1.96
CA ARG A 84 30.46 -6.21 -3.04
C ARG A 84 29.44 -6.13 -4.16
N ALA A 85 28.89 -7.28 -4.57
CA ALA A 85 27.85 -7.33 -5.59
C ALA A 85 26.56 -6.62 -5.13
N GLU A 86 26.17 -6.77 -3.87
CA GLU A 86 25.02 -6.06 -3.28
C GLU A 86 25.24 -4.54 -3.24
N VAL A 87 26.42 -4.08 -2.81
CA VAL A 87 26.77 -2.65 -2.81
C VAL A 87 26.81 -2.09 -4.23
N LEU A 88 27.33 -2.87 -5.19
CA LEU A 88 27.35 -2.48 -6.60
C LEU A 88 25.93 -2.35 -7.16
N ALA A 89 25.05 -3.32 -6.91
CA ALA A 89 23.64 -3.26 -7.32
C ALA A 89 22.92 -2.07 -6.68
N PHE A 90 23.16 -1.82 -5.40
CA PHE A 90 22.64 -0.66 -4.69
C PHE A 90 23.10 0.67 -5.30
N ALA A 91 24.37 0.78 -5.70
CA ALA A 91 24.93 1.94 -6.37
C ALA A 91 24.32 2.17 -7.76
N GLN A 92 24.00 1.10 -8.49
CA GLN A 92 23.30 1.17 -9.77
C GLN A 92 21.86 1.68 -9.58
N SER A 93 21.14 1.13 -8.59
CA SER A 93 19.79 1.61 -8.25
C SER A 93 19.80 3.08 -7.83
N TRP A 94 20.79 3.51 -7.06
CA TRP A 94 20.96 4.92 -6.71
C TRP A 94 21.02 5.82 -7.96
N ARG A 95 21.81 5.42 -8.96
CA ARG A 95 21.95 6.20 -10.20
C ARG A 95 20.64 6.34 -10.96
N ASP A 96 19.79 5.31 -10.89
CA ASP A 96 18.57 5.23 -11.70
C ASP A 96 17.35 5.89 -11.00
N GLU A 97 17.31 5.89 -9.65
CA GLU A 97 16.09 6.29 -8.92
C GLU A 97 16.31 7.29 -7.77
N ALA A 98 17.56 7.61 -7.40
CA ALA A 98 17.81 8.49 -6.25
C ALA A 98 17.42 9.94 -6.52
N THR A 99 16.86 10.56 -5.50
CA THR A 99 16.54 12.01 -5.49
C THR A 99 17.61 12.82 -4.74
N GLY A 100 18.54 12.15 -4.03
CA GLY A 100 19.55 12.81 -3.23
C GLY A 100 20.82 11.98 -3.07
N GLY A 101 21.72 12.46 -2.22
CA GLY A 101 23.00 11.82 -1.92
C GLY A 101 22.87 10.52 -1.12
N VAL A 102 24.00 9.82 -0.98
CA VAL A 102 24.11 8.60 -0.19
C VAL A 102 24.58 8.93 1.22
N ILE A 103 23.92 8.40 2.23
CA ILE A 103 24.32 8.48 3.63
C ILE A 103 24.83 7.10 4.05
N ILE A 104 26.02 7.06 4.66
CA ILE A 104 26.62 5.85 5.19
C ILE A 104 26.64 5.94 6.70
N ASP A 105 25.78 5.18 7.36
CA ASP A 105 25.72 5.09 8.82
C ASP A 105 26.71 4.04 9.31
N VAL A 106 27.67 4.47 10.13
CA VAL A 106 28.74 3.65 10.67
C VAL A 106 28.49 3.41 12.16
N PRO A 107 28.48 2.14 12.62
CA PRO A 107 28.29 1.84 14.02
C PRO A 107 29.53 2.24 14.86
N VAL A 108 29.28 2.86 16.02
CA VAL A 108 30.29 3.20 17.03
C VAL A 108 29.93 2.59 18.38
N GLY A 109 30.94 2.29 19.19
CA GLY A 109 30.75 1.63 20.49
C GLY A 109 30.41 0.14 20.38
N THR A 110 30.72 -0.52 19.27
CA THR A 110 30.41 -1.93 19.00
C THR A 110 31.68 -2.76 18.83
N ALA A 111 31.56 -4.09 19.00
CA ALA A 111 32.70 -5.00 18.86
C ALA A 111 33.34 -4.98 17.44
N ASN A 112 32.59 -4.56 16.45
CA ASN A 112 33.05 -4.48 15.04
C ASN A 112 33.27 -3.05 14.53
N GLU A 113 33.36 -2.06 15.41
CA GLU A 113 33.53 -0.64 15.02
C GLU A 113 34.71 -0.43 14.05
N ARG A 114 35.91 -0.97 14.41
CA ARG A 114 37.10 -0.80 13.58
C ARG A 114 36.98 -1.47 12.20
N THR A 115 36.39 -2.65 12.18
CA THR A 115 36.20 -3.41 10.92
C THR A 115 35.11 -2.80 10.07
N ALA A 116 34.05 -2.25 10.70
CA ALA A 116 33.02 -1.49 10.00
C ALA A 116 33.59 -0.22 9.36
N ALA A 117 34.40 0.54 10.08
CA ALA A 117 35.11 1.71 9.55
C ALA A 117 36.03 1.36 8.36
N ALA A 118 36.73 0.24 8.43
CA ALA A 118 37.57 -0.24 7.31
C ALA A 118 36.71 -0.61 6.08
N ALA A 119 35.57 -1.27 6.29
CA ALA A 119 34.64 -1.63 5.20
C ALA A 119 34.02 -0.39 4.53
N VAL A 120 33.83 0.71 5.24
CA VAL A 120 33.29 1.96 4.67
C VAL A 120 34.19 2.49 3.54
N HIS A 121 35.48 2.41 3.67
CA HIS A 121 36.41 2.84 2.60
C HIS A 121 36.22 2.02 1.32
N GLU A 122 36.00 0.71 1.44
CA GLU A 122 35.72 -0.15 0.31
C GLU A 122 34.35 0.16 -0.30
N ILE A 123 33.32 0.38 0.52
CA ILE A 123 31.98 0.81 0.10
C ILE A 123 32.07 2.12 -0.69
N GLN A 124 32.75 3.12 -0.15
CA GLN A 124 32.94 4.42 -0.82
C GLN A 124 33.64 4.26 -2.18
N SER A 125 34.65 3.37 -2.28
CA SER A 125 35.33 3.14 -3.54
C SER A 125 34.42 2.52 -4.60
N ILE A 126 33.53 1.59 -4.21
CA ILE A 126 32.55 0.98 -5.12
C ILE A 126 31.51 2.03 -5.55
N LEU A 127 30.99 2.83 -4.62
CA LEU A 127 30.03 3.90 -4.93
C LEU A 127 30.66 4.91 -5.90
N ALA A 128 31.87 5.37 -5.64
CA ALA A 128 32.60 6.31 -6.50
C ALA A 128 32.85 5.72 -7.91
N ALA A 129 33.26 4.46 -7.98
CA ALA A 129 33.48 3.77 -9.26
C ALA A 129 32.19 3.62 -10.09
N THR A 130 31.02 3.59 -9.43
CA THR A 130 29.70 3.53 -10.09
C THR A 130 29.19 4.91 -10.51
N GLY A 131 29.86 5.99 -10.08
CA GLY A 131 29.51 7.36 -10.47
C GLY A 131 28.84 8.19 -9.38
N VAL A 132 28.79 7.72 -8.13
CA VAL A 132 28.34 8.54 -6.99
C VAL A 132 29.41 9.58 -6.68
N PRO A 133 29.13 10.89 -6.78
CA PRO A 133 30.12 11.91 -6.49
C PRO A 133 30.55 11.86 -5.01
N PRO A 134 31.85 11.98 -4.67
CA PRO A 134 32.29 12.03 -3.27
C PRO A 134 31.59 13.11 -2.44
N ALA A 135 31.26 14.26 -3.05
CA ALA A 135 30.54 15.34 -2.38
C ALA A 135 29.08 14.97 -2.02
N SER A 136 28.53 13.96 -2.67
CA SER A 136 27.17 13.44 -2.39
C SER A 136 27.17 12.27 -1.41
N MET A 137 28.33 11.90 -0.85
CA MET A 137 28.45 10.84 0.16
C MET A 137 28.66 11.48 1.53
N ALA A 138 27.73 11.23 2.45
CA ALA A 138 27.85 11.68 3.85
C ALA A 138 28.07 10.45 4.76
N ILE A 139 29.02 10.58 5.69
CA ILE A 139 29.25 9.56 6.72
C ILE A 139 28.61 10.08 8.01
N ARG A 140 27.82 9.22 8.66
CA ARG A 140 27.16 9.51 9.92
C ARG A 140 27.40 8.38 10.90
N ASN A 141 27.89 8.70 12.09
CA ASN A 141 28.08 7.73 13.15
C ASN A 141 26.77 7.48 13.90
N TYR A 142 26.48 6.23 14.25
CA TYR A 142 25.33 5.89 15.07
C TYR A 142 25.72 4.92 16.21
N HIS A 143 25.06 5.06 17.34
CA HIS A 143 25.22 4.15 18.48
C HIS A 143 24.20 3.02 18.36
N ALA A 144 24.67 1.78 18.34
CA ALA A 144 23.80 0.61 18.31
C ALA A 144 23.41 0.19 19.74
N THR A 145 22.12 0.09 19.99
CA THR A 145 21.54 0.00 21.34
C THR A 145 21.72 -1.35 22.02
N ALA A 146 22.30 -2.37 21.49
CA ALA A 146 22.51 -3.66 22.20
C ALA A 146 23.16 -4.76 21.37
N ALA A 147 23.75 -4.51 20.24
CA ALA A 147 24.30 -5.57 19.41
C ALA A 147 25.81 -5.67 19.58
N ALA A 148 26.31 -6.86 19.89
CA ALA A 148 27.74 -7.15 19.84
C ALA A 148 28.34 -6.85 18.45
N LEU A 149 27.53 -6.97 17.39
CA LEU A 149 27.85 -6.64 15.99
C LEU A 149 26.73 -5.79 15.41
N ALA A 150 27.07 -4.65 14.83
CA ALA A 150 26.10 -3.76 14.20
C ALA A 150 26.42 -3.56 12.71
N PRO A 151 25.41 -3.48 11.82
CA PRO A 151 25.62 -3.32 10.40
C PRO A 151 26.06 -1.91 10.03
N VAL A 152 26.87 -1.78 8.98
CA VAL A 152 26.96 -0.54 8.21
C VAL A 152 25.67 -0.39 7.42
N ARG A 153 25.02 0.79 7.49
CA ARG A 153 23.78 1.08 6.76
C ARG A 153 24.10 2.09 5.67
N ILE A 154 23.66 1.80 4.46
CA ILE A 154 23.81 2.71 3.33
C ILE A 154 22.42 3.08 2.89
N VAL A 155 22.08 4.38 2.86
CA VAL A 155 20.74 4.83 2.54
C VAL A 155 20.78 5.99 1.54
N TYR A 156 19.78 6.06 0.67
CA TYR A 156 19.52 7.22 -0.17
C TYR A 156 18.01 7.48 -0.25
N PRO A 157 17.58 8.72 -0.44
CA PRO A 157 16.19 9.06 -0.67
C PRO A 157 15.77 8.72 -2.09
N ARG A 158 14.55 8.19 -2.26
CA ARG A 158 13.91 7.98 -3.56
C ARG A 158 12.42 8.24 -3.49
N MET A 159 11.83 8.57 -4.63
CA MET A 159 10.38 8.66 -4.75
C MET A 159 9.76 7.28 -4.70
N THR A 160 8.70 7.13 -3.94
CA THR A 160 7.92 5.88 -3.84
C THR A 160 6.44 6.16 -3.95
N ALA A 161 5.74 5.29 -4.67
CA ALA A 161 4.28 5.31 -4.71
C ALA A 161 3.71 4.44 -3.58
N GLN A 162 2.69 4.92 -2.88
CA GLN A 162 2.02 4.18 -1.82
C GLN A 162 0.52 4.40 -1.87
N ALA A 163 -0.25 3.32 -1.83
CA ALA A 163 -1.65 3.38 -1.45
C ALA A 163 -1.78 3.38 0.08
N GLY A 164 -2.89 3.89 0.58
CA GLY A 164 -3.21 3.87 2.00
C GLY A 164 -3.25 2.45 2.60
N PRO A 165 -3.48 2.33 3.92
CA PRO A 165 -3.56 1.04 4.58
C PRO A 165 -4.74 0.23 4.04
N CYS A 166 -4.47 -1.03 3.66
CA CYS A 166 -5.46 -2.02 3.27
C CYS A 166 -5.73 -3.00 4.41
N GLY A 167 -6.81 -3.77 4.30
CA GLY A 167 -7.16 -4.81 5.29
C GLY A 167 -8.28 -4.42 6.24
N LEU A 168 -8.91 -3.26 6.02
CA LEU A 168 -10.14 -2.90 6.72
C LEU A 168 -11.31 -3.67 6.07
N TRP A 169 -11.56 -4.87 6.57
CA TRP A 169 -12.69 -5.67 6.12
C TRP A 169 -13.98 -5.18 6.78
N PRO A 170 -15.11 -5.17 6.05
CA PRO A 170 -16.40 -4.90 6.66
C PRO A 170 -16.70 -6.01 7.70
N GLU A 171 -17.32 -5.63 8.81
CA GLU A 171 -17.75 -6.58 9.84
C GLU A 171 -18.80 -7.57 9.31
N ASP A 172 -19.48 -7.18 8.25
CA ASP A 172 -20.58 -7.92 7.63
C ASP A 172 -20.26 -8.14 6.13
N VAL A 173 -19.93 -9.37 5.78
CA VAL A 173 -19.52 -9.82 4.43
C VAL A 173 -20.60 -10.73 3.80
N GLY A 174 -21.83 -10.53 4.11
CA GLY A 174 -22.91 -11.41 3.61
C GLY A 174 -24.20 -10.67 3.33
N PRO A 175 -25.27 -11.42 3.07
CA PRO A 175 -26.60 -10.85 2.99
C PRO A 175 -26.91 -10.16 4.31
N SER A 176 -26.94 -8.86 4.33
CA SER A 176 -27.14 -8.08 5.54
C SER A 176 -28.17 -6.97 5.32
N PHE A 177 -28.65 -6.43 6.43
CA PHE A 177 -29.49 -5.24 6.40
C PHE A 177 -28.69 -3.96 6.19
N ASN A 178 -27.37 -4.06 6.00
CA ASN A 178 -26.52 -2.93 5.72
C ASN A 178 -26.99 -2.22 4.43
N ARG A 179 -26.93 -0.90 4.46
CA ARG A 179 -27.31 -0.04 3.33
C ARG A 179 -26.50 -0.37 2.08
N ASP A 180 -25.18 -0.54 2.24
CA ASP A 180 -24.27 -0.78 1.12
C ASP A 180 -24.62 -2.09 0.39
N TYR A 181 -25.00 -3.14 1.15
CA TYR A 181 -25.46 -4.40 0.56
C TYR A 181 -26.78 -4.22 -0.22
N ARG A 182 -27.75 -3.48 0.34
CA ARG A 182 -29.05 -3.25 -0.32
C ARG A 182 -28.95 -2.36 -1.56
N GLU A 183 -28.00 -1.42 -1.57
CA GLU A 183 -27.73 -0.53 -2.68
C GLU A 183 -26.70 -1.12 -3.66
N ASN A 184 -26.26 -2.37 -3.45
CA ASN A 184 -25.23 -3.06 -4.24
C ASN A 184 -23.95 -2.22 -4.40
N GLN A 185 -23.54 -1.57 -3.32
CA GLN A 185 -22.32 -0.76 -3.30
C GLN A 185 -21.11 -1.63 -2.91
N PRO A 186 -19.95 -1.43 -3.53
CA PRO A 186 -18.75 -2.14 -3.15
C PRO A 186 -18.30 -1.72 -1.74
N PRO A 187 -17.83 -2.66 -0.90
CA PRO A 187 -17.33 -2.36 0.44
C PRO A 187 -16.15 -1.39 0.37
N TRP A 188 -15.88 -0.68 1.48
CA TRP A 188 -14.83 0.36 1.54
C TRP A 188 -13.47 -0.13 1.06
N ASN A 189 -13.07 -1.33 1.44
CA ASN A 189 -11.77 -1.92 1.08
C ASN A 189 -11.65 -2.40 -0.38
N TYR A 190 -12.77 -2.37 -1.13
CA TYR A 190 -12.73 -2.74 -2.54
C TYR A 190 -11.79 -1.84 -3.33
N GLY A 191 -10.90 -2.44 -4.10
CA GLY A 191 -9.91 -1.74 -4.91
C GLY A 191 -8.65 -1.31 -4.16
N CYS A 192 -8.59 -1.41 -2.82
CA CYS A 192 -7.40 -1.07 -2.04
C CYS A 192 -6.19 -1.92 -2.46
N ALA A 193 -6.36 -3.25 -2.55
CA ALA A 193 -5.31 -4.15 -2.99
C ALA A 193 -4.85 -3.85 -4.43
N THR A 194 -5.79 -3.50 -5.32
CA THR A 194 -5.47 -3.12 -6.70
C THR A 194 -4.59 -1.87 -6.75
N GLN A 195 -4.95 -0.83 -5.98
CA GLN A 195 -4.15 0.40 -5.89
C GLN A 195 -2.78 0.14 -5.26
N ARG A 196 -2.73 -0.71 -4.23
CA ARG A 196 -1.46 -1.10 -3.60
C ARG A 196 -0.56 -1.88 -4.55
N ASN A 197 -1.11 -2.81 -5.32
CA ASN A 197 -0.35 -3.55 -6.32
C ASN A 197 0.14 -2.63 -7.44
N LEU A 198 -0.70 -1.72 -7.93
CA LEU A 198 -0.30 -0.72 -8.93
C LEU A 198 0.85 0.15 -8.39
N ALA A 199 0.73 0.64 -7.16
CA ALA A 199 1.79 1.43 -6.53
C ALA A 199 3.11 0.65 -6.36
N ALA A 200 3.03 -0.67 -6.11
CA ALA A 200 4.21 -1.52 -5.97
C ALA A 200 4.86 -1.91 -7.31
N MET A 201 4.09 -1.90 -8.39
CA MET A 201 4.55 -2.32 -9.73
C MET A 201 5.10 -1.16 -10.58
N VAL A 202 4.76 0.08 -10.22
CA VAL A 202 5.24 1.23 -10.99
C VAL A 202 6.73 1.44 -10.73
N GLU A 203 7.52 1.46 -11.80
CA GLU A 203 8.97 1.65 -11.74
C GLU A 203 9.32 3.09 -11.35
N ASN A 204 8.73 4.06 -12.01
CA ASN A 204 8.90 5.47 -11.70
C ASN A 204 7.58 6.07 -11.22
N PRO A 205 7.46 6.38 -9.92
CA PRO A 205 6.24 6.97 -9.36
C PRO A 205 5.78 8.26 -10.04
N ALA A 206 6.69 9.04 -10.62
CA ALA A 206 6.35 10.27 -11.34
C ALA A 206 5.46 10.00 -12.57
N ASP A 207 5.55 8.81 -13.18
CA ASP A 207 4.73 8.42 -14.33
C ASP A 207 3.24 8.32 -13.99
N LEU A 208 2.89 8.20 -12.71
CA LEU A 208 1.49 8.22 -12.26
C LEU A 208 0.87 9.62 -12.33
N VAL A 209 1.70 10.67 -12.29
CA VAL A 209 1.27 12.07 -12.35
C VAL A 209 1.44 12.61 -13.75
N GLN A 210 2.60 12.37 -14.33
CA GLN A 210 2.94 12.82 -15.68
C GLN A 210 3.66 11.69 -16.42
N PRO A 211 2.94 10.93 -17.24
CA PRO A 211 3.55 9.87 -18.03
C PRO A 211 4.68 10.40 -18.90
N ARG A 212 5.76 9.65 -18.98
CA ARG A 212 6.88 9.94 -19.89
C ARG A 212 6.44 9.81 -21.34
N ALA A 213 7.11 10.52 -22.24
CA ALA A 213 6.90 10.36 -23.65
C ALA A 213 7.14 8.90 -24.07
N GLU A 214 6.28 8.39 -24.94
CA GLU A 214 6.46 7.04 -25.48
C GLU A 214 7.78 6.95 -26.25
N ALA A 215 8.51 5.86 -26.05
CA ALA A 215 9.66 5.55 -26.87
C ALA A 215 9.21 5.30 -28.32
N PRO A 216 10.01 5.68 -29.33
CA PRO A 216 9.66 5.39 -30.72
C PRO A 216 9.39 3.89 -30.90
N VAL A 217 8.25 3.56 -31.48
CA VAL A 217 7.89 2.16 -31.75
C VAL A 217 8.92 1.55 -32.69
N TYR A 218 9.44 0.37 -32.33
CA TYR A 218 10.29 -0.41 -33.24
C TYR A 218 9.50 -0.76 -34.51
N THR A 219 9.79 -0.05 -35.60
CA THR A 219 8.98 -0.06 -36.82
C THR A 219 9.31 -1.21 -37.76
N ALA A 220 10.48 -1.86 -37.66
CA ALA A 220 10.91 -2.88 -38.60
C ALA A 220 9.88 -4.04 -38.74
N ARG A 221 9.41 -4.59 -37.64
CA ARG A 221 8.36 -5.63 -37.65
C ARG A 221 7.05 -5.12 -38.26
N ARG A 222 6.67 -3.91 -37.89
CA ARG A 222 5.45 -3.26 -38.43
C ARG A 222 5.54 -3.07 -39.93
N THR A 223 6.68 -2.61 -40.45
CA THR A 223 6.94 -2.45 -41.86
C THR A 223 6.80 -3.78 -42.60
N THR A 224 7.44 -4.84 -42.10
CA THR A 224 7.32 -6.20 -42.68
C THR A 224 5.88 -6.71 -42.69
N VAL A 225 5.11 -6.49 -41.64
CA VAL A 225 3.71 -6.88 -41.54
C VAL A 225 2.88 -6.11 -42.58
N MET A 226 3.10 -4.81 -42.74
CA MET A 226 2.39 -3.96 -43.68
C MET A 226 2.74 -4.29 -45.12
N GLU A 227 3.98 -4.65 -45.43
CA GLU A 227 4.41 -5.13 -46.75
C GLU A 227 3.70 -6.43 -47.13
N LYS A 228 3.67 -7.41 -46.21
CA LYS A 228 2.93 -8.67 -46.42
C LYS A 228 1.43 -8.41 -46.65
N TYR A 229 0.84 -7.53 -45.84
CA TYR A 229 -0.57 -7.16 -45.99
C TYR A 229 -0.86 -6.56 -47.36
N ARG A 230 -0.02 -5.62 -47.83
CA ARG A 230 -0.17 -5.01 -49.18
C ARG A 230 0.04 -6.03 -50.29
N ALA A 231 0.87 -7.04 -50.07
CA ALA A 231 1.10 -8.14 -51.00
C ALA A 231 0.00 -9.22 -50.96
N GLY A 232 -1.03 -9.07 -50.11
CA GLY A 232 -2.08 -10.09 -49.93
C GLY A 232 -1.59 -11.37 -49.25
N GLN A 233 -0.42 -11.31 -48.58
CA GLN A 233 0.17 -12.44 -47.87
C GLN A 233 -0.27 -12.49 -46.39
N SER A 234 -0.27 -13.70 -45.82
CA SER A 234 -0.55 -13.86 -44.37
C SER A 234 0.47 -13.09 -43.53
N THR A 235 -0.03 -12.25 -42.62
CA THR A 235 0.80 -11.49 -41.68
C THR A 235 1.18 -12.32 -40.47
N GLY A 236 0.59 -13.50 -40.26
CA GLY A 236 0.90 -14.42 -39.18
C GLY A 236 2.29 -15.05 -39.30
N THR A 237 2.91 -15.36 -38.19
CA THR A 237 4.16 -16.13 -38.16
C THR A 237 3.83 -17.60 -38.39
N ILE A 238 4.37 -18.18 -39.47
CA ILE A 238 4.28 -19.61 -39.69
C ILE A 238 5.33 -20.26 -38.79
N TYR A 239 4.88 -20.85 -37.71
CA TYR A 239 5.75 -21.73 -36.90
C TYR A 239 5.90 -23.02 -37.68
N GLN A 240 7.09 -23.25 -38.25
CA GLN A 240 7.41 -24.58 -38.75
C GLN A 240 7.32 -25.54 -37.56
N SER A 241 6.44 -26.51 -37.63
CA SER A 241 6.37 -27.59 -36.69
C SER A 241 7.62 -28.46 -36.86
N SER A 242 8.77 -27.99 -36.34
CA SER A 242 9.89 -28.87 -36.12
C SER A 242 9.45 -29.85 -35.07
N THR A 243 9.34 -31.10 -35.36
CA THR A 243 9.34 -32.40 -34.65
C THR A 243 9.26 -32.39 -33.08
N ILE A 244 9.03 -31.28 -32.45
CA ILE A 244 8.61 -31.21 -31.08
C ILE A 244 7.09 -31.37 -31.12
N THR A 245 6.62 -32.50 -30.63
CA THR A 245 5.22 -32.80 -30.38
C THR A 245 4.60 -31.60 -29.66
N SER A 246 4.16 -30.62 -30.43
CA SER A 246 3.36 -29.52 -29.88
C SER A 246 2.10 -30.21 -29.39
N GLY A 247 1.97 -30.35 -28.09
CA GLY A 247 0.74 -30.75 -27.46
C GLY A 247 -0.34 -29.79 -27.94
N ARG A 248 -1.09 -30.21 -28.93
CA ARG A 248 -2.25 -29.46 -29.40
C ARG A 248 -3.20 -29.35 -28.23
N ILE A 249 -3.47 -28.15 -27.80
CA ILE A 249 -4.52 -27.85 -26.82
C ILE A 249 -5.89 -28.43 -27.27
N SER A 250 -6.03 -28.83 -28.52
CA SER A 250 -7.22 -29.47 -29.09
C SER A 250 -7.56 -30.85 -28.48
N ASN A 251 -6.68 -31.46 -27.68
CA ASN A 251 -6.96 -32.75 -27.05
C ASN A 251 -7.32 -32.66 -25.56
N ILE A 252 -7.54 -31.46 -25.04
CA ILE A 252 -8.05 -31.25 -23.69
C ILE A 252 -9.57 -31.15 -23.80
N GLY A 253 -10.27 -32.28 -23.72
CA GLY A 253 -11.75 -32.26 -23.72
C GLY A 253 -12.44 -33.39 -24.50
N GLN A 254 -11.82 -34.56 -24.68
CA GLN A 254 -12.50 -35.80 -25.06
C GLN A 254 -12.37 -36.85 -23.95
#